data_592f49d87eec5a690b40bff4728e81a1
#
_entry.id   592f49d87eec5a690b40bff4728e81a1
#
_cell.length_a   1.000
_cell.length_b   1.000
_cell.length_c   1.000
_cell.angle_alpha   90.00
_cell.angle_beta   90.00
_cell.angle_gamma   90.00
#
_symmetry.space_group_name_H-M   'P 1'
#
loop_
_entity.id
_entity.type
_entity.pdbx_description
1 polymer ?
#
loop_
_entity_poly.entity_id
_entity_poly.type
_entity_poly.pdbx_seq_one_letter_code
_entity_poly.pdbx_strand_id
1 'polypeptide(L)'
;KGYYTSTNGSGTNYVNSSGTFINNAYKTTGNKTLYANWQANTYTITYNANGGAGSMGNTVVNYGTNTTIRNNTFTKTGYTFAGWTTRTDGMDDGYNWTGWSGTWKYVDGQYGISNNTLKLYAIWKDTTPPSMDYGPSTGTTWCTGKEVWVSCSDSGSGMKETYMNDNGTVTTGTTTTSQGMSARSGNKKTYLRCTDNAGNV
;
A
#
# COMPACT_ATOMS: atom_id res chain seq x y z
N LYS A 1 -13.44 3.71 33.52
CA LYS A 1 -13.66 5.01 34.15
C LYS A 1 -13.92 4.91 35.65
N GLY A 2 -14.24 3.76 36.19
CA GLY A 2 -14.54 3.56 37.62
C GLY A 2 -15.86 2.86 37.87
N TYR A 3 -16.29 2.88 39.16
CA TYR A 3 -17.52 2.22 39.59
C TYR A 3 -18.48 3.19 40.23
N TYR A 4 -19.72 3.12 39.81
CA TYR A 4 -20.79 4.07 40.14
C TYR A 4 -22.00 3.38 40.74
N THR A 5 -22.85 4.15 41.47
CA THR A 5 -24.08 3.59 42.04
C THR A 5 -25.20 3.35 41.04
N SER A 6 -25.02 3.80 39.78
CA SER A 6 -25.97 3.58 38.70
C SER A 6 -25.23 3.21 37.42
N THR A 7 -25.95 2.61 36.46
CA THR A 7 -25.40 2.19 35.16
C THR A 7 -24.89 3.36 34.32
N ASN A 8 -24.04 3.08 33.33
CA ASN A 8 -23.53 4.08 32.37
C ASN A 8 -22.78 5.27 33.00
N GLY A 9 -22.19 5.08 34.19
CA GLY A 9 -21.41 6.11 34.86
C GLY A 9 -22.23 7.23 35.46
N SER A 10 -23.52 7.00 35.67
CA SER A 10 -24.41 7.91 36.43
C SER A 10 -24.40 7.60 37.93
N GLY A 11 -24.95 8.49 38.73
CA GLY A 11 -24.91 8.39 40.18
C GLY A 11 -23.57 8.77 40.80
N THR A 12 -23.33 8.32 42.03
CA THR A 12 -22.09 8.64 42.76
C THR A 12 -20.95 7.70 42.33
N ASN A 13 -19.78 8.27 41.96
CA ASN A 13 -18.59 7.50 41.75
C ASN A 13 -17.91 7.16 43.09
N TYR A 14 -17.78 5.90 43.41
CA TYR A 14 -17.13 5.41 44.62
C TYR A 14 -15.70 4.88 44.40
N VAL A 15 -15.39 4.43 43.19
CA VAL A 15 -14.07 3.87 42.86
C VAL A 15 -13.62 4.46 41.53
N ASN A 16 -12.43 5.04 41.48
CA ASN A 16 -11.89 5.60 40.26
C ASN A 16 -11.36 4.51 39.30
N SER A 17 -10.83 4.90 38.15
CA SER A 17 -10.28 3.99 37.14
C SER A 17 -9.06 3.19 37.62
N SER A 18 -8.37 3.67 38.65
CA SER A 18 -7.21 3.00 39.27
C SER A 18 -7.61 2.02 40.39
N GLY A 19 -8.90 1.86 40.65
CA GLY A 19 -9.39 0.98 41.72
C GLY A 19 -9.37 1.62 43.11
N THR A 20 -9.11 2.93 43.21
CA THR A 20 -9.04 3.62 44.49
C THR A 20 -10.42 4.14 44.91
N PHE A 21 -10.77 3.95 46.18
CA PHE A 21 -11.97 4.51 46.75
C PHE A 21 -11.89 6.04 46.83
N ILE A 22 -12.95 6.71 46.38
CA ILE A 22 -13.09 8.17 46.38
C ILE A 22 -14.39 8.55 47.07
N ASN A 23 -14.63 9.87 47.27
CA ASN A 23 -15.86 10.41 47.85
C ASN A 23 -16.24 9.77 49.19
N ASN A 24 -15.25 9.47 50.02
CA ASN A 24 -15.43 8.81 51.31
C ASN A 24 -16.24 7.48 51.22
N ALA A 25 -16.12 6.74 50.14
CA ALA A 25 -16.87 5.51 49.89
C ALA A 25 -16.78 4.50 51.04
N TYR A 26 -15.62 4.45 51.72
CA TYR A 26 -15.36 3.57 52.86
C TYR A 26 -16.12 3.97 54.15
N LYS A 27 -16.68 5.18 54.21
CA LYS A 27 -17.46 5.67 55.34
C LYS A 27 -18.99 5.43 55.24
N THR A 28 -19.42 4.89 54.11
CA THR A 28 -20.86 4.63 53.90
C THR A 28 -21.24 3.29 54.54
N THR A 29 -22.38 3.28 55.22
CA THR A 29 -22.94 2.07 55.85
C THR A 29 -23.90 1.37 54.90
N GLY A 30 -24.03 0.06 55.03
CA GLY A 30 -24.95 -0.77 54.25
C GLY A 30 -24.36 -1.27 52.93
N ASN A 31 -24.97 -2.31 52.36
CA ASN A 31 -24.59 -2.88 51.11
C ASN A 31 -24.89 -1.96 49.92
N LYS A 32 -23.96 -1.81 48.98
CA LYS A 32 -24.16 -1.05 47.77
C LYS A 32 -23.80 -1.88 46.55
N THR A 33 -24.60 -1.81 45.51
CA THR A 33 -24.26 -2.35 44.19
C THR A 33 -23.53 -1.27 43.41
N LEU A 34 -22.36 -1.61 42.88
CA LEU A 34 -21.59 -0.71 42.05
C LEU A 34 -21.53 -1.26 40.63
N TYR A 35 -21.72 -0.37 39.66
CA TYR A 35 -21.72 -0.65 38.23
C TYR A 35 -20.42 -0.14 37.61
N ALA A 36 -19.72 -1.00 36.90
CA ALA A 36 -18.54 -0.59 36.16
C ALA A 36 -18.92 0.34 34.99
N ASN A 37 -18.22 1.45 34.90
CA ASN A 37 -18.34 2.36 33.75
C ASN A 37 -17.15 2.17 32.81
N TRP A 38 -17.40 1.57 31.67
CA TRP A 38 -16.39 1.30 30.64
C TRP A 38 -16.30 2.48 29.67
N GLN A 39 -15.11 2.67 29.12
CA GLN A 39 -14.89 3.55 27.98
C GLN A 39 -14.27 2.72 26.86
N ALA A 40 -14.83 2.85 25.68
CA ALA A 40 -14.24 2.23 24.49
C ALA A 40 -12.83 2.81 24.23
N ASN A 41 -11.91 1.98 23.84
CA ASN A 41 -10.59 2.42 23.39
C ASN A 41 -10.72 3.23 22.11
N THR A 42 -9.90 4.26 22.01
CA THR A 42 -9.79 5.11 20.81
C THR A 42 -8.54 4.71 20.05
N TYR A 43 -8.68 4.56 18.73
CA TYR A 43 -7.60 4.21 17.81
C TYR A 43 -7.39 5.32 16.79
N THR A 44 -6.17 5.44 16.30
CA THR A 44 -5.81 6.37 15.23
C THR A 44 -5.34 5.59 14.01
N ILE A 45 -5.92 5.88 12.86
CA ILE A 45 -5.47 5.36 11.58
C ILE A 45 -4.66 6.46 10.91
N THR A 46 -3.42 6.17 10.59
CA THR A 46 -2.51 7.09 9.90
C THR A 46 -2.24 6.59 8.49
N TYR A 47 -2.03 7.50 7.56
CA TYR A 47 -1.81 7.21 6.14
C TYR A 47 -0.43 7.71 5.73
N ASN A 48 0.36 6.84 5.10
CA ASN A 48 1.71 7.14 4.62
C ASN A 48 1.74 7.03 3.10
N ALA A 49 2.27 8.05 2.44
CA ALA A 49 2.36 8.11 0.99
C ALA A 49 3.31 7.06 0.38
N ASN A 50 4.18 6.44 1.18
CA ASN A 50 5.11 5.40 0.76
C ASN A 50 5.90 5.76 -0.52
N GLY A 51 6.61 6.88 -0.47
CA GLY A 51 7.35 7.44 -1.60
C GLY A 51 6.52 8.25 -2.58
N GLY A 52 5.22 8.47 -2.33
CA GLY A 52 4.38 9.43 -3.03
C GLY A 52 4.45 10.82 -2.39
N ALA A 53 3.70 11.76 -2.98
CA ALA A 53 3.56 13.15 -2.56
C ALA A 53 2.16 13.44 -2.02
N GLY A 54 2.02 14.53 -1.26
CA GLY A 54 0.76 14.97 -0.68
C GLY A 54 0.66 14.68 0.82
N SER A 55 -0.52 14.92 1.39
CA SER A 55 -0.81 14.66 2.80
C SER A 55 -2.25 14.18 3.00
N MET A 56 -2.46 13.37 4.02
CA MET A 56 -3.80 12.91 4.43
C MET A 56 -3.96 13.08 5.94
N GLY A 57 -5.13 13.57 6.37
CA GLY A 57 -5.47 13.64 7.78
C GLY A 57 -5.73 12.25 8.37
N ASN A 58 -5.36 12.06 9.62
CA ASN A 58 -5.64 10.81 10.35
C ASN A 58 -7.15 10.56 10.50
N THR A 59 -7.52 9.30 10.71
CA THR A 59 -8.88 8.90 11.11
C THR A 59 -8.84 8.46 12.57
N VAL A 60 -9.68 9.06 13.40
CA VAL A 60 -9.85 8.65 14.79
C VAL A 60 -11.14 7.84 14.92
N VAL A 61 -11.06 6.70 15.59
CA VAL A 61 -12.16 5.75 15.71
C VAL A 61 -12.20 5.14 17.12
N ASN A 62 -13.40 4.94 17.67
CA ASN A 62 -13.58 4.21 18.90
C ASN A 62 -13.92 2.73 18.62
N TYR A 63 -13.44 1.84 19.47
CA TYR A 63 -13.83 0.44 19.40
C TYR A 63 -15.37 0.32 19.43
N GLY A 64 -15.90 -0.48 18.51
CA GLY A 64 -17.35 -0.71 18.40
C GLY A 64 -18.11 0.34 17.58
N THR A 65 -17.44 1.36 17.04
CA THR A 65 -18.09 2.36 16.17
C THR A 65 -17.81 2.10 14.69
N ASN A 66 -18.72 2.50 13.82
CA ASN A 66 -18.50 2.42 12.38
C ASN A 66 -17.46 3.44 11.93
N THR A 67 -16.59 3.00 11.05
CA THR A 67 -15.61 3.85 10.39
C THR A 67 -15.36 3.39 8.96
N THR A 68 -14.75 4.27 8.17
CA THR A 68 -14.34 4.00 6.80
C THR A 68 -12.88 4.42 6.64
N ILE A 69 -12.08 3.57 6.03
CA ILE A 69 -10.72 3.92 5.61
C ILE A 69 -10.83 4.96 4.51
N ARG A 70 -10.05 6.04 4.63
CA ARG A 70 -10.08 7.15 3.68
C ARG A 70 -9.61 6.72 2.29
N ASN A 71 -10.25 7.26 1.27
CA ASN A 71 -9.76 7.18 -0.09
C ASN A 71 -8.40 7.88 -0.20
N ASN A 72 -7.53 7.35 -1.04
CA ASN A 72 -6.22 7.92 -1.27
C ASN A 72 -6.30 9.31 -1.94
N THR A 73 -5.49 10.24 -1.43
CA THR A 73 -5.26 11.55 -2.05
C THR A 73 -3.78 11.81 -2.33
N PHE A 74 -2.91 10.85 -2.02
CA PHE A 74 -1.51 10.92 -2.41
C PHE A 74 -1.34 10.68 -3.91
N THR A 75 -0.27 11.20 -4.47
CA THR A 75 0.13 11.01 -5.87
C THR A 75 1.55 10.50 -5.94
N LYS A 76 1.87 9.75 -7.00
CA LYS A 76 3.24 9.34 -7.31
C LYS A 76 3.40 9.34 -8.82
N THR A 77 4.33 10.17 -9.33
CA THR A 77 4.56 10.28 -10.77
C THR A 77 4.97 8.94 -11.36
N GLY A 78 4.35 8.55 -12.46
CA GLY A 78 4.57 7.26 -13.11
C GLY A 78 3.92 6.07 -12.43
N TYR A 79 3.07 6.29 -11.43
CA TYR A 79 2.40 5.22 -10.69
C TYR A 79 0.93 5.50 -10.47
N THR A 80 0.14 4.45 -10.36
CA THR A 80 -1.25 4.50 -9.88
C THR A 80 -1.35 3.89 -8.49
N PHE A 81 -2.26 4.42 -7.68
CA PHE A 81 -2.57 3.86 -6.38
C PHE A 81 -3.27 2.49 -6.53
N ALA A 82 -2.72 1.46 -5.92
CA ALA A 82 -3.24 0.10 -5.97
C ALA A 82 -3.96 -0.32 -4.69
N GLY A 83 -3.65 0.31 -3.55
CA GLY A 83 -4.29 -0.04 -2.29
C GLY A 83 -3.53 0.43 -1.05
N TRP A 84 -4.01 0.01 0.10
CA TRP A 84 -3.39 0.23 1.40
C TRP A 84 -2.85 -1.07 1.97
N THR A 85 -1.69 -1.00 2.63
CA THR A 85 -1.06 -2.12 3.35
C THR A 85 -0.51 -1.65 4.69
N THR A 86 -0.33 -2.58 5.63
CA THR A 86 0.38 -2.32 6.90
C THR A 86 1.90 -2.50 6.76
N ARG A 87 2.37 -2.99 5.62
CA ARG A 87 3.78 -3.25 5.33
C ARG A 87 4.50 -1.99 4.82
N THR A 88 5.67 -1.73 5.37
CA THR A 88 6.52 -0.58 4.99
C THR A 88 7.17 -0.73 3.61
N ASP A 89 7.28 -1.95 3.10
CA ASP A 89 7.81 -2.24 1.76
C ASP A 89 6.77 -2.01 0.64
N GLY A 90 5.52 -1.71 1.00
CA GLY A 90 4.44 -1.46 0.04
C GLY A 90 3.90 -2.70 -0.65
N MET A 91 4.27 -3.89 -0.18
CA MET A 91 3.67 -5.14 -0.67
C MET A 91 2.30 -5.36 -0.01
N ASP A 92 1.44 -6.11 -0.68
CA ASP A 92 0.16 -6.52 -0.13
C ASP A 92 0.38 -7.38 1.13
N ASP A 93 -0.35 -7.06 2.20
CA ASP A 93 -0.34 -7.81 3.45
C ASP A 93 -1.43 -8.90 3.51
N GLY A 94 -2.17 -9.08 2.41
CA GLY A 94 -3.28 -10.02 2.32
C GLY A 94 -4.55 -9.55 3.01
N TYR A 95 -4.58 -8.32 3.53
CA TYR A 95 -5.77 -7.72 4.13
C TYR A 95 -6.26 -6.53 3.30
N ASN A 96 -7.53 -6.56 2.91
CA ASN A 96 -8.09 -5.49 2.06
C ASN A 96 -8.52 -4.28 2.88
N TRP A 97 -7.60 -3.34 3.11
CA TRP A 97 -7.89 -2.05 3.73
C TRP A 97 -8.50 -1.02 2.76
N THR A 98 -8.36 -1.24 1.47
CA THR A 98 -8.83 -0.30 0.44
C THR A 98 -10.34 -0.30 0.35
N GLY A 99 -10.95 0.86 0.62
CA GLY A 99 -12.41 0.98 0.67
C GLY A 99 -13.07 0.26 1.84
N TRP A 100 -12.29 -0.25 2.81
CA TRP A 100 -12.85 -0.91 3.97
C TRP A 100 -13.77 0.05 4.76
N SER A 101 -14.94 -0.45 5.09
CA SER A 101 -15.94 0.24 5.90
C SER A 101 -16.67 -0.75 6.79
N GLY A 102 -16.88 -0.40 8.05
CA GLY A 102 -17.56 -1.28 8.98
C GLY A 102 -17.35 -0.89 10.44
N THR A 103 -17.81 -1.74 11.35
CA THR A 103 -17.62 -1.56 12.78
C THR A 103 -16.19 -1.89 13.16
N TRP A 104 -15.48 -0.93 13.78
CA TRP A 104 -14.11 -1.13 14.24
C TRP A 104 -14.04 -2.11 15.41
N LYS A 105 -13.42 -3.25 15.20
CA LYS A 105 -13.24 -4.32 16.21
C LYS A 105 -11.78 -4.73 16.41
N TYR A 106 -10.87 -3.97 15.82
CA TYR A 106 -9.44 -4.28 15.85
C TYR A 106 -8.77 -3.68 17.08
N VAL A 107 -7.81 -4.39 17.64
CA VAL A 107 -7.07 -4.01 18.85
C VAL A 107 -5.56 -4.13 18.64
N ASP A 108 -4.78 -3.59 19.56
CA ASP A 108 -3.33 -3.71 19.55
C ASP A 108 -2.89 -5.17 19.40
N GLY A 109 -1.83 -5.40 18.63
CA GLY A 109 -1.33 -6.72 18.27
C GLY A 109 -1.99 -7.35 17.03
N GLN A 110 -3.10 -6.79 16.53
CA GLN A 110 -3.74 -7.24 15.30
C GLN A 110 -3.32 -6.34 14.11
N TYR A 111 -3.03 -6.95 12.96
CA TYR A 111 -2.76 -6.24 11.70
C TYR A 111 -1.74 -5.09 11.82
N GLY A 112 -0.73 -5.26 12.67
CA GLY A 112 0.27 -4.22 12.91
C GLY A 112 -0.20 -3.02 13.74
N ILE A 113 -1.38 -3.08 14.35
CA ILE A 113 -1.84 -2.07 15.30
C ILE A 113 -0.96 -2.10 16.55
N SER A 114 -0.40 -0.95 16.89
CA SER A 114 0.47 -0.77 18.04
C SER A 114 0.23 0.60 18.66
N ASN A 115 0.21 0.67 20.00
CA ASN A 115 -0.08 1.89 20.74
C ASN A 115 -1.37 2.59 20.24
N ASN A 116 -2.44 1.82 20.06
CA ASN A 116 -3.71 2.26 19.51
C ASN A 116 -3.59 2.94 18.12
N THR A 117 -2.57 2.60 17.34
CA THR A 117 -2.36 3.18 16.01
C THR A 117 -2.24 2.10 14.94
N LEU A 118 -3.07 2.21 13.91
CA LEU A 118 -2.93 1.50 12.64
C LEU A 118 -2.19 2.41 11.66
N LYS A 119 -1.08 1.94 11.10
CA LYS A 119 -0.35 2.66 10.05
C LYS A 119 -0.61 1.99 8.71
N LEU A 120 -1.14 2.74 7.76
CA LEU A 120 -1.41 2.29 6.40
C LEU A 120 -0.45 2.98 5.44
N TYR A 121 0.20 2.20 4.60
CA TYR A 121 1.14 2.64 3.57
C TYR A 121 0.51 2.43 2.21
N ALA A 122 0.69 3.40 1.30
CA ALA A 122 0.20 3.30 -0.07
C ALA A 122 0.94 2.19 -0.83
N ILE A 123 0.18 1.37 -1.54
CA ILE A 123 0.68 0.44 -2.56
C ILE A 123 0.63 1.17 -3.90
N TRP A 124 1.75 1.18 -4.60
CA TRP A 124 1.89 1.81 -5.90
C TRP A 124 2.14 0.79 -6.99
N LYS A 125 1.36 0.87 -8.06
CA LYS A 125 1.57 0.12 -9.29
C LYS A 125 2.22 1.02 -10.32
N ASP A 126 3.35 0.62 -10.86
CA ASP A 126 4.03 1.31 -11.95
C ASP A 126 3.16 1.32 -13.22
N THR A 127 3.13 2.48 -13.88
CA THR A 127 2.41 2.69 -15.14
C THR A 127 3.30 3.32 -16.20
N THR A 128 4.58 3.47 -15.91
CA THR A 128 5.55 4.02 -16.84
C THR A 128 6.07 2.90 -17.75
N PRO A 129 5.85 2.98 -19.07
CA PRO A 129 6.44 2.02 -19.98
C PRO A 129 7.96 2.03 -19.90
N PRO A 130 8.62 0.89 -20.15
CA PRO A 130 10.08 0.84 -20.24
C PRO A 130 10.60 1.69 -21.40
N SER A 131 11.78 2.26 -21.21
CA SER A 131 12.51 2.93 -22.28
C SER A 131 13.10 1.89 -23.22
N MET A 132 13.02 2.15 -24.54
CA MET A 132 13.61 1.31 -25.57
C MET A 132 14.64 2.11 -26.35
N ASP A 133 15.85 1.57 -26.48
CA ASP A 133 16.87 2.02 -27.39
C ASP A 133 17.22 0.87 -28.37
N TYR A 134 17.43 1.20 -29.63
CA TYR A 134 17.67 0.21 -30.67
C TYR A 134 18.55 0.75 -31.79
N GLY A 135 19.23 -0.14 -32.47
CA GLY A 135 20.10 0.22 -33.57
C GLY A 135 20.06 -0.78 -34.73
N PRO A 136 20.41 -0.31 -35.90
CA PRO A 136 20.68 1.07 -36.32
C PRO A 136 19.40 1.88 -36.41
N SER A 137 19.43 3.10 -35.85
CA SER A 137 18.27 3.98 -35.68
C SER A 137 17.85 4.77 -36.92
N THR A 138 18.01 4.23 -38.09
CA THR A 138 17.73 4.96 -39.32
C THR A 138 16.50 4.41 -40.03
N GLY A 139 15.40 5.05 -39.81
CA GLY A 139 14.04 4.78 -40.26
C GLY A 139 13.78 4.08 -41.59
N THR A 140 14.47 4.37 -42.65
CA THR A 140 14.26 3.74 -43.99
C THR A 140 15.57 3.34 -44.67
N THR A 141 16.67 3.45 -43.98
CA THR A 141 17.98 3.14 -44.58
C THR A 141 18.27 1.66 -44.48
N TRP A 142 18.46 1.03 -45.62
CA TRP A 142 18.90 -0.36 -45.72
C TRP A 142 20.31 -0.54 -45.09
N CYS A 143 20.35 -1.29 -44.01
CA CYS A 143 21.61 -1.62 -43.36
C CYS A 143 22.09 -2.96 -43.84
N THR A 144 23.00 -2.98 -44.82
CA THR A 144 23.74 -4.20 -45.22
C THR A 144 24.92 -4.41 -44.28
N GLY A 145 25.01 -5.57 -43.71
CA GLY A 145 26.15 -5.96 -42.89
C GLY A 145 26.20 -5.40 -41.47
N LYS A 146 25.08 -4.87 -40.95
CA LYS A 146 24.99 -4.35 -39.55
C LYS A 146 24.13 -5.22 -38.69
N GLU A 147 24.50 -5.30 -37.42
CA GLU A 147 23.74 -5.97 -36.38
C GLU A 147 22.54 -5.11 -35.98
N VAL A 148 21.38 -5.73 -35.83
CA VAL A 148 20.20 -5.10 -35.21
C VAL A 148 20.19 -5.45 -33.73
N TRP A 149 20.05 -4.46 -32.89
CA TRP A 149 19.99 -4.65 -31.45
C TRP A 149 18.88 -3.83 -30.80
N VAL A 150 18.41 -4.27 -29.66
CA VAL A 150 17.48 -3.56 -28.79
C VAL A 150 17.99 -3.59 -27.35
N SER A 151 17.91 -2.48 -26.68
CA SER A 151 18.21 -2.33 -25.26
C SER A 151 17.01 -1.72 -24.58
N CYS A 152 16.55 -2.32 -23.51
CA CYS A 152 15.40 -1.84 -22.74
C CYS A 152 15.85 -1.52 -21.31
N SER A 153 15.26 -0.46 -20.74
CA SER A 153 15.47 -0.10 -19.34
C SER A 153 14.18 0.41 -18.71
N ASP A 154 13.98 0.06 -17.46
CA ASP A 154 12.90 0.58 -16.64
C ASP A 154 13.40 0.81 -15.22
N SER A 155 13.15 2.01 -14.70
CA SER A 155 13.56 2.43 -13.34
C SER A 155 12.45 2.25 -12.31
N GLY A 156 11.23 1.95 -12.74
CA GLY A 156 10.06 1.77 -11.89
C GLY A 156 9.96 0.36 -11.33
N SER A 157 9.30 -0.51 -12.06
CA SER A 157 9.13 -1.92 -11.68
C SER A 157 10.29 -2.82 -12.11
N GLY A 158 11.19 -2.30 -12.95
CA GLY A 158 12.29 -3.04 -13.57
C GLY A 158 11.85 -3.89 -14.76
N MET A 159 12.84 -4.39 -15.52
CA MET A 159 12.59 -5.12 -16.75
C MET A 159 12.14 -6.56 -16.49
N LYS A 160 11.09 -6.97 -17.20
CA LYS A 160 10.64 -8.36 -17.29
C LYS A 160 11.17 -9.06 -18.53
N GLU A 161 11.03 -8.41 -19.69
CA GLU A 161 11.36 -9.05 -20.97
C GLU A 161 11.80 -8.01 -22.01
N THR A 162 12.87 -8.34 -22.71
CA THR A 162 13.27 -7.73 -23.98
C THR A 162 12.99 -8.73 -25.09
N TYR A 163 12.19 -8.35 -26.08
CA TYR A 163 11.77 -9.22 -27.15
C TYR A 163 12.20 -8.68 -28.51
N MET A 164 12.74 -9.55 -29.34
CA MET A 164 13.06 -9.27 -30.73
C MET A 164 12.57 -10.42 -31.61
N ASN A 165 11.88 -10.09 -32.69
CA ASN A 165 11.48 -11.06 -33.70
C ASN A 165 11.88 -10.56 -35.08
N ASP A 166 12.77 -11.28 -35.75
CA ASP A 166 13.20 -11.03 -37.09
C ASP A 166 12.73 -12.14 -38.02
N ASN A 167 11.65 -11.89 -38.76
CA ASN A 167 11.12 -12.79 -39.78
C ASN A 167 10.99 -14.27 -39.31
N GLY A 168 10.44 -14.44 -38.12
CA GLY A 168 10.19 -15.77 -37.51
C GLY A 168 11.28 -16.28 -36.59
N THR A 169 12.47 -15.63 -36.54
CA THR A 169 13.46 -15.92 -35.51
C THR A 169 13.20 -15.04 -34.30
N VAL A 170 12.90 -15.67 -33.16
CA VAL A 170 12.60 -14.98 -31.89
C VAL A 170 13.82 -15.03 -30.99
N THR A 171 14.19 -13.87 -30.44
CA THR A 171 15.20 -13.74 -29.40
C THR A 171 14.56 -13.03 -28.23
N THR A 172 14.62 -13.62 -27.06
CA THR A 172 14.11 -13.04 -25.81
C THR A 172 15.23 -12.97 -24.79
N GLY A 173 15.22 -11.94 -23.99
CA GLY A 173 16.12 -11.77 -22.85
C GLY A 173 15.37 -11.27 -21.65
N THR A 174 15.84 -11.64 -20.48
CA THR A 174 15.38 -11.07 -19.20
C THR A 174 16.41 -10.05 -18.76
N THR A 175 15.95 -8.87 -18.37
CA THR A 175 16.76 -7.77 -17.87
C THR A 175 17.36 -6.82 -18.94
N THR A 176 18.13 -5.86 -18.50
CA THR A 176 18.74 -4.73 -19.21
C THR A 176 19.77 -5.11 -20.30
N THR A 177 19.80 -6.34 -20.75
CA THR A 177 20.76 -6.78 -21.76
C THR A 177 20.26 -6.42 -23.14
N SER A 178 21.13 -5.78 -23.91
CA SER A 178 20.94 -5.61 -25.34
C SER A 178 20.80 -6.97 -26.00
N GLN A 179 19.79 -7.12 -26.84
CA GLN A 179 19.64 -8.30 -27.71
C GLN A 179 20.08 -7.93 -29.10
N GLY A 180 21.00 -8.68 -29.65
CA GLY A 180 21.54 -8.45 -30.98
C GLY A 180 21.23 -9.62 -31.93
N MET A 181 21.01 -9.30 -33.21
CA MET A 181 20.90 -10.28 -34.29
C MET A 181 21.90 -9.91 -35.38
N SER A 182 22.61 -10.92 -35.88
CA SER A 182 23.53 -10.74 -36.98
C SER A 182 22.83 -10.24 -38.23
N ALA A 183 23.55 -9.43 -39.00
CA ALA A 183 23.10 -8.87 -40.26
C ALA A 183 22.56 -9.93 -41.22
N ARG A 184 21.42 -9.63 -41.84
CA ARG A 184 20.77 -10.49 -42.82
C ARG A 184 20.54 -9.74 -44.14
N SER A 185 20.65 -10.44 -45.24
CA SER A 185 20.34 -9.91 -46.55
C SER A 185 18.84 -10.02 -46.85
N GLY A 186 18.28 -8.99 -47.51
CA GLY A 186 16.88 -8.95 -47.95
C GLY A 186 15.96 -8.04 -47.14
N ASN A 187 14.76 -7.83 -47.67
CA ASN A 187 13.72 -7.01 -47.03
C ASN A 187 13.07 -7.75 -45.88
N LYS A 188 13.45 -7.44 -44.63
CA LYS A 188 12.91 -8.07 -43.44
C LYS A 188 12.38 -7.04 -42.47
N LYS A 189 11.34 -7.43 -41.72
CA LYS A 189 10.77 -6.63 -40.63
C LYS A 189 11.22 -7.25 -39.31
N THR A 190 11.83 -6.43 -38.46
CA THR A 190 12.16 -6.82 -37.08
C THR A 190 11.17 -6.15 -36.16
N TYR A 191 10.56 -6.92 -35.28
CA TYR A 191 9.64 -6.45 -34.25
C TYR A 191 10.38 -6.45 -32.91
N LEU A 192 10.33 -5.30 -32.25
CA LEU A 192 10.97 -5.07 -30.95
C LEU A 192 9.91 -4.79 -29.89
N ARG A 193 10.10 -5.27 -28.69
CA ARG A 193 9.22 -5.00 -27.55
C ARG A 193 10.01 -5.02 -26.25
N CYS A 194 9.75 -4.07 -25.38
CA CYS A 194 10.17 -4.08 -23.99
C CYS A 194 8.95 -4.28 -23.12
N THR A 195 9.06 -5.10 -22.09
CA THR A 195 8.00 -5.30 -21.10
C THR A 195 8.63 -5.23 -19.71
N ASP A 196 8.05 -4.42 -18.82
CA ASP A 196 8.47 -4.33 -17.42
C ASP A 196 7.77 -5.37 -16.53
N ASN A 197 8.13 -5.41 -15.24
CA ASN A 197 7.53 -6.33 -14.27
C ASN A 197 6.10 -5.96 -13.90
N ALA A 198 5.66 -4.72 -14.13
CA ALA A 198 4.27 -4.26 -13.95
C ALA A 198 3.38 -4.60 -15.14
N GLY A 199 3.96 -5.02 -16.27
CA GLY A 199 3.28 -5.40 -17.50
C GLY A 199 3.10 -4.25 -18.49
N ASN A 200 3.77 -3.09 -18.31
CA ASN A 200 3.77 -2.01 -19.30
C ASN A 200 4.68 -2.38 -20.48
N VAL A 201 4.31 -1.86 -21.69
CA VAL A 201 4.97 -2.18 -22.96
C VAL A 201 5.30 -0.91 -23.74
#